data_ab063733a896af8ead7d77e9f0d3784d
#
_entry.id   ab063733a896af8ead7d77e9f0d3784d
#
_cell.length_a   1.000
_cell.length_b   1.000
_cell.length_c   1.000
_cell.angle_alpha   90.00
_cell.angle_beta   90.00
_cell.angle_gamma   90.00
#
_symmetry.space_group_name_H-M   'P 1'
#
loop_
_entity.id
_entity.type
_entity.pdbx_description
1 polymer ?
#
loop_
_entity_poly.entity_id
_entity_poly.type
_entity_poly.pdbx_seq_one_letter_code
_entity_poly.pdbx_strand_id
1 'polypeptide(L)'
;LCIRANLDCVWVINEWDSIIPNLVSGNYDTIIAGMSITAERDEVIDFTQDYFPPSPSVYMGMSGADIDVDSAVIAAQTATIQAGYVAESGATLVEFATAEETISAVQNGEADAVLADGDYLASIIAESNGEFANIGEVSIGGGVGMGIRESDTELKAKMNAAISSMKDDGSLNALIKKWFGFEAATF
;
A
#
# COMPACT_ATOMS: atom_id res chain seq x y z
N LEU A 1 4.94 13.44 10.66
CA LEU A 1 4.54 12.74 11.90
C LEU A 1 5.59 12.89 12.99
N CYS A 2 6.85 12.50 12.79
CA CYS A 2 7.90 12.54 13.82
C CYS A 2 8.01 13.91 14.55
N ILE A 3 8.07 15.01 13.79
CA ILE A 3 8.12 16.37 14.35
C ILE A 3 6.89 16.65 15.22
N ARG A 4 5.68 16.27 14.76
CA ARG A 4 4.43 16.45 15.52
C ARG A 4 4.37 15.61 16.79
N ALA A 5 4.92 14.41 16.74
CA ALA A 5 5.02 13.51 17.89
C ALA A 5 6.18 13.88 18.85
N ASN A 6 6.98 14.89 18.51
CA ASN A 6 8.21 15.27 19.21
C ASN A 6 9.17 14.08 19.39
N LEU A 7 9.42 13.37 18.29
CA LEU A 7 10.29 12.21 18.20
C LEU A 7 11.42 12.48 17.20
N ASP A 8 12.60 11.96 17.52
CA ASP A 8 13.73 11.89 16.59
C ASP A 8 13.68 10.54 15.88
N CYS A 9 13.41 10.56 14.58
CA CYS A 9 13.17 9.35 13.80
C CYS A 9 14.37 9.04 12.91
N VAL A 10 14.78 7.79 12.93
CA VAL A 10 15.79 7.23 12.02
C VAL A 10 15.08 6.30 11.02
N TRP A 11 15.38 6.48 9.74
CA TRP A 11 14.79 5.68 8.68
C TRP A 11 15.64 4.43 8.41
N VAL A 12 14.97 3.27 8.39
CA VAL A 12 15.56 1.98 8.06
C VAL A 12 14.83 1.43 6.84
N ILE A 13 15.57 1.03 5.81
CA ILE A 13 15.01 0.36 4.62
C ILE A 13 14.89 -1.13 4.93
N ASN A 14 13.75 -1.71 4.59
CA ASN A 14 13.46 -3.12 4.78
C ASN A 14 12.67 -3.67 3.60
N GLU A 15 12.94 -4.91 3.22
CA GLU A 15 12.14 -5.62 2.21
C GLU A 15 10.72 -5.89 2.74
N TRP A 16 9.74 -5.85 1.85
CA TRP A 16 8.33 -5.92 2.21
C TRP A 16 7.96 -7.21 2.95
N ASP A 17 8.40 -8.36 2.47
CA ASP A 17 8.08 -9.68 3.02
C ASP A 17 8.56 -9.92 4.45
N SER A 18 9.63 -9.22 4.85
CA SER A 18 10.25 -9.31 6.18
C SER A 18 9.90 -8.15 7.11
N ILE A 19 9.05 -7.20 6.65
CA ILE A 19 8.83 -5.95 7.38
C ILE A 19 8.09 -6.17 8.72
N ILE A 20 7.08 -7.02 8.78
CA ILE A 20 6.38 -7.37 10.03
C ILE A 20 7.28 -8.22 10.96
N PRO A 21 7.91 -9.33 10.50
CA PRO A 21 8.84 -10.09 11.31
C PRO A 21 9.96 -9.24 11.95
N ASN A 22 10.51 -8.28 11.22
CA ASN A 22 11.56 -7.41 11.71
C ASN A 22 11.06 -6.37 12.74
N LEU A 23 9.82 -5.88 12.62
CA LEU A 23 9.19 -5.07 13.67
C LEU A 23 9.01 -5.86 14.96
N VAL A 24 8.46 -7.07 14.87
CA VAL A 24 8.24 -7.95 16.04
C VAL A 24 9.55 -8.32 16.72
N SER A 25 10.63 -8.53 15.95
CA SER A 25 11.97 -8.81 16.47
C SER A 25 12.69 -7.60 17.07
N GLY A 26 12.11 -6.39 16.96
CA GLY A 26 12.69 -5.18 17.54
C GLY A 26 13.80 -4.54 16.72
N ASN A 27 13.90 -4.83 15.44
CA ASN A 27 14.90 -4.21 14.56
C ASN A 27 14.61 -2.71 14.30
N TYR A 28 13.36 -2.30 14.50
CA TYR A 28 12.88 -0.91 14.49
C TYR A 28 11.57 -0.81 15.29
N ASP A 29 11.04 0.38 15.47
CA ASP A 29 9.92 0.63 16.39
C ASP A 29 8.57 0.78 15.69
N THR A 30 8.56 1.08 14.39
CA THR A 30 7.32 1.29 13.64
C THR A 30 7.55 1.08 12.14
N ILE A 31 6.48 0.66 11.46
CA ILE A 31 6.43 0.55 10.00
C ILE A 31 5.62 1.73 9.45
N ILE A 32 6.18 2.45 8.47
CA ILE A 32 5.47 3.43 7.66
C ILE A 32 5.82 3.17 6.19
N ALA A 33 5.02 2.35 5.53
CA ALA A 33 5.34 1.79 4.21
C ALA A 33 4.09 1.53 3.34
N GLY A 34 3.03 2.31 3.50
CA GLY A 34 1.80 2.08 2.74
C GLY A 34 1.01 0.83 3.18
N MET A 35 1.25 0.36 4.40
CA MET A 35 0.65 -0.89 4.88
C MET A 35 -0.82 -0.72 5.23
N SER A 36 -1.70 -1.43 4.52
CA SER A 36 -3.13 -1.48 4.82
C SER A 36 -3.38 -2.15 6.17
N ILE A 37 -4.26 -1.56 6.96
CA ILE A 37 -4.77 -2.13 8.20
C ILE A 37 -5.69 -3.30 7.84
N THR A 38 -5.37 -4.50 8.30
CA THR A 38 -6.20 -5.70 8.12
C THR A 38 -6.31 -6.48 9.42
N ALA A 39 -7.41 -7.23 9.58
CA ALA A 39 -7.60 -8.07 10.76
C ALA A 39 -6.50 -9.14 10.92
N GLU A 40 -6.02 -9.70 9.79
CA GLU A 40 -4.95 -10.69 9.80
C GLU A 40 -3.62 -10.10 10.33
N ARG A 41 -3.27 -8.90 9.89
CA ARG A 41 -2.07 -8.21 10.37
C ARG A 41 -2.21 -7.78 11.84
N ASP A 42 -3.42 -7.37 12.24
CA ASP A 42 -3.73 -6.94 13.61
C ASP A 42 -3.67 -8.10 14.64
N GLU A 43 -3.66 -9.37 14.17
CA GLU A 43 -3.38 -10.53 15.04
C GLU A 43 -1.89 -10.64 15.43
N VAL A 44 -0.99 -9.95 14.75
CA VAL A 44 0.47 -10.08 14.92
C VAL A 44 1.11 -8.77 15.38
N ILE A 45 0.60 -7.64 14.90
CA ILE A 45 1.04 -6.28 15.24
C ILE A 45 -0.17 -5.40 15.46
N ASP A 46 0.02 -4.29 16.16
CA ASP A 46 -1.00 -3.25 16.31
C ASP A 46 -0.81 -2.14 15.27
N PHE A 47 -1.81 -1.33 15.06
CA PHE A 47 -1.77 -0.20 14.13
C PHE A 47 -2.13 1.12 14.82
N THR A 48 -1.60 2.22 14.31
CA THR A 48 -2.18 3.54 14.54
C THR A 48 -3.54 3.65 13.85
N GLN A 49 -4.28 4.74 14.13
CA GLN A 49 -5.30 5.17 13.17
C GLN A 49 -4.67 5.37 11.78
N ASP A 50 -5.49 5.31 10.76
CA ASP A 50 -5.03 5.53 9.39
C ASP A 50 -4.46 6.95 9.19
N TYR A 51 -3.35 7.03 8.49
CA TYR A 51 -2.76 8.28 8.00
C TYR A 51 -2.99 8.51 6.51
N PHE A 52 -3.52 7.51 5.81
CA PHE A 52 -4.00 7.59 4.44
C PHE A 52 -5.35 6.87 4.37
N PRO A 53 -6.40 7.47 3.80
CA PRO A 53 -7.74 6.87 3.79
C PRO A 53 -7.80 5.63 2.87
N PRO A 54 -8.83 4.79 3.01
CA PRO A 54 -9.03 3.69 2.10
C PRO A 54 -9.09 4.17 0.64
N SER A 55 -8.37 3.48 -0.23
CA SER A 55 -8.33 3.71 -1.67
C SER A 55 -8.47 2.36 -2.40
N PRO A 56 -9.15 2.30 -3.55
CA PRO A 56 -9.27 1.05 -4.28
C PRO A 56 -7.91 0.57 -4.80
N SER A 57 -7.75 -0.75 -4.88
CA SER A 57 -6.71 -1.37 -5.69
C SER A 57 -7.13 -1.35 -7.16
N VAL A 58 -6.16 -1.19 -8.05
CA VAL A 58 -6.37 -1.05 -9.48
C VAL A 58 -5.69 -2.19 -10.24
N TYR A 59 -6.38 -2.71 -11.23
CA TYR A 59 -5.77 -3.54 -12.26
C TYR A 59 -5.16 -2.65 -13.34
N MET A 60 -3.85 -2.75 -13.54
CA MET A 60 -3.15 -2.06 -14.63
C MET A 60 -2.67 -3.09 -15.65
N GLY A 61 -3.04 -2.90 -16.90
CA GLY A 61 -2.63 -3.73 -18.03
C GLY A 61 -2.10 -2.86 -19.18
N MET A 62 -1.68 -3.53 -20.26
CA MET A 62 -1.28 -2.83 -21.49
C MET A 62 -2.49 -2.13 -22.12
N SER A 63 -2.30 -0.89 -22.59
CA SER A 63 -3.37 -0.10 -23.22
C SER A 63 -3.98 -0.82 -24.43
N GLY A 64 -5.31 -0.88 -24.44
CA GLY A 64 -6.06 -1.51 -25.54
C GLY A 64 -6.11 -3.04 -25.49
N ALA A 65 -5.52 -3.68 -24.49
CA ALA A 65 -5.68 -5.11 -24.26
C ALA A 65 -7.11 -5.40 -23.73
N ASP A 66 -7.72 -6.46 -24.26
CA ASP A 66 -9.03 -6.96 -23.79
C ASP A 66 -8.77 -8.08 -22.79
N ILE A 67 -8.71 -7.73 -21.51
CA ILE A 67 -8.32 -8.62 -20.42
C ILE A 67 -9.53 -8.85 -19.52
N ASP A 68 -9.90 -10.12 -19.37
CA ASP A 68 -10.85 -10.57 -18.35
C ASP A 68 -10.08 -10.86 -17.06
N VAL A 69 -10.10 -9.93 -16.11
CA VAL A 69 -9.33 -10.00 -14.85
C VAL A 69 -9.71 -11.18 -13.97
N ASP A 70 -10.90 -11.78 -14.18
CA ASP A 70 -11.34 -12.93 -13.40
C ASP A 70 -10.70 -14.26 -13.85
N SER A 71 -10.07 -14.29 -15.02
CA SER A 71 -9.44 -15.48 -15.61
C SER A 71 -8.00 -15.27 -16.08
N ALA A 72 -7.52 -14.04 -16.04
CA ALA A 72 -6.19 -13.63 -16.52
C ALA A 72 -5.05 -14.07 -15.61
N VAL A 73 -3.81 -13.90 -16.06
CA VAL A 73 -2.59 -14.00 -15.25
C VAL A 73 -2.34 -12.65 -14.60
N ILE A 74 -2.49 -12.57 -13.28
CA ILE A 74 -2.36 -11.33 -12.52
C ILE A 74 -1.08 -11.34 -11.68
N ALA A 75 -0.22 -10.35 -11.90
CA ALA A 75 0.95 -10.11 -11.07
C ALA A 75 0.54 -9.33 -9.80
N ALA A 76 1.09 -9.71 -8.66
CA ALA A 76 0.98 -8.96 -7.42
C ALA A 76 2.26 -9.09 -6.59
N GLN A 77 2.55 -8.10 -5.75
CA GLN A 77 3.65 -8.22 -4.82
C GLN A 77 3.29 -9.20 -3.70
N THR A 78 4.22 -10.09 -3.36
CA THR A 78 4.01 -11.11 -2.32
C THR A 78 3.65 -10.48 -0.97
N ALA A 79 2.90 -11.20 -0.14
CA ALA A 79 2.45 -10.75 1.19
C ALA A 79 1.63 -9.44 1.20
N THR A 80 1.02 -9.08 0.06
CA THR A 80 0.08 -7.96 -0.04
C THR A 80 -1.37 -8.44 0.03
N ILE A 81 -2.28 -7.51 0.33
CA ILE A 81 -3.73 -7.79 0.29
C ILE A 81 -4.18 -8.11 -1.14
N GLN A 82 -3.50 -7.57 -2.14
CA GLN A 82 -3.78 -7.80 -3.55
C GLN A 82 -3.42 -9.24 -3.94
N ALA A 83 -2.25 -9.74 -3.52
CA ALA A 83 -1.87 -11.14 -3.76
C ALA A 83 -2.88 -12.10 -3.10
N GLY A 84 -3.28 -11.83 -1.85
CA GLY A 84 -4.31 -12.63 -1.16
C GLY A 84 -5.64 -12.63 -1.90
N TYR A 85 -6.09 -11.46 -2.36
CA TYR A 85 -7.33 -11.33 -3.13
C TYR A 85 -7.29 -12.11 -4.45
N VAL A 86 -6.21 -11.99 -5.22
CA VAL A 86 -6.06 -12.74 -6.48
C VAL A 86 -6.01 -14.24 -6.23
N ALA A 87 -5.31 -14.69 -5.17
CA ALA A 87 -5.23 -16.11 -4.80
C ALA A 87 -6.60 -16.74 -4.50
N GLU A 88 -7.54 -15.93 -4.01
CA GLU A 88 -8.93 -16.37 -3.71
C GLU A 88 -9.88 -16.20 -4.90
N SER A 89 -9.43 -15.55 -5.98
CA SER A 89 -10.22 -15.32 -7.19
C SER A 89 -10.13 -16.49 -8.18
N GLY A 90 -10.72 -16.32 -9.37
CA GLY A 90 -10.59 -17.27 -10.48
C GLY A 90 -9.33 -17.05 -11.33
N ALA A 91 -8.62 -15.94 -11.13
CA ALA A 91 -7.42 -15.57 -11.87
C ALA A 91 -6.19 -16.41 -11.50
N THR A 92 -5.17 -16.39 -12.33
CA THR A 92 -3.87 -17.03 -12.03
C THR A 92 -2.94 -16.00 -11.39
N LEU A 93 -2.61 -16.19 -10.11
CA LEU A 93 -1.65 -15.33 -9.40
C LEU A 93 -0.22 -15.66 -9.79
N VAL A 94 0.59 -14.61 -10.07
CA VAL A 94 2.06 -14.68 -10.13
C VAL A 94 2.62 -13.64 -9.15
N GLU A 95 3.39 -14.10 -8.17
CA GLU A 95 3.93 -13.24 -7.12
C GLU A 95 5.36 -12.82 -7.42
N PHE A 96 5.68 -11.56 -7.08
CA PHE A 96 7.01 -10.98 -7.18
C PHE A 96 7.41 -10.34 -5.84
N ALA A 97 8.72 -10.24 -5.59
CA ALA A 97 9.22 -9.67 -4.35
C ALA A 97 9.00 -8.15 -4.25
N THR A 98 9.06 -7.45 -5.38
CA THR A 98 8.90 -5.99 -5.44
C THR A 98 7.74 -5.57 -6.35
N ALA A 99 7.21 -4.37 -6.10
CA ALA A 99 6.17 -3.79 -6.95
C ALA A 99 6.68 -3.48 -8.37
N GLU A 100 7.94 -3.11 -8.52
CA GLU A 100 8.57 -2.83 -9.83
C GLU A 100 8.67 -4.10 -10.68
N GLU A 101 8.93 -5.25 -10.07
CA GLU A 101 8.95 -6.54 -10.77
C GLU A 101 7.56 -6.90 -11.31
N THR A 102 6.48 -6.59 -10.59
CA THR A 102 5.11 -6.85 -11.08
C THR A 102 4.79 -6.04 -12.33
N ILE A 103 5.26 -4.78 -12.40
CA ILE A 103 5.09 -3.92 -13.57
C ILE A 103 5.91 -4.46 -14.74
N SER A 104 7.16 -4.84 -14.48
CA SER A 104 8.03 -5.44 -15.48
C SER A 104 7.46 -6.73 -16.06
N ALA A 105 6.78 -7.54 -15.24
CA ALA A 105 6.10 -8.76 -15.69
C ALA A 105 5.00 -8.48 -16.72
N VAL A 106 4.23 -7.40 -16.54
CA VAL A 106 3.22 -6.98 -17.52
C VAL A 106 3.88 -6.49 -18.80
N GLN A 107 4.95 -5.68 -18.70
CA GLN A 107 5.69 -5.20 -19.88
C GLN A 107 6.30 -6.32 -20.70
N ASN A 108 6.79 -7.36 -20.03
CA ASN A 108 7.44 -8.51 -20.67
C ASN A 108 6.43 -9.59 -21.15
N GLY A 109 5.14 -9.45 -20.82
CA GLY A 109 4.11 -10.43 -21.15
C GLY A 109 4.16 -11.71 -20.31
N GLU A 110 4.76 -11.63 -19.10
CA GLU A 110 4.76 -12.70 -18.11
C GLU A 110 3.45 -12.71 -17.30
N ALA A 111 2.77 -11.56 -17.23
CA ALA A 111 1.44 -11.39 -16.69
C ALA A 111 0.59 -10.51 -17.61
N ASP A 112 -0.72 -10.70 -17.58
CA ASP A 112 -1.67 -9.89 -18.36
C ASP A 112 -1.93 -8.53 -17.70
N ALA A 113 -1.97 -8.50 -16.37
CA ALA A 113 -2.15 -7.29 -15.58
C ALA A 113 -1.45 -7.40 -14.23
N VAL A 114 -1.26 -6.26 -13.56
CA VAL A 114 -0.87 -6.15 -12.16
C VAL A 114 -2.04 -5.65 -11.33
N LEU A 115 -2.21 -6.17 -10.12
CA LEU A 115 -3.10 -5.63 -9.09
C LEU A 115 -2.26 -5.00 -7.97
N ALA A 116 -2.42 -3.71 -7.75
CA ALA A 116 -1.73 -2.96 -6.69
C ALA A 116 -2.57 -1.75 -6.25
N ASP A 117 -2.06 -0.99 -5.28
CA ASP A 117 -2.72 0.22 -4.79
C ASP A 117 -2.94 1.23 -5.92
N GLY A 118 -4.18 1.73 -6.04
CA GLY A 118 -4.56 2.61 -7.15
C GLY A 118 -3.77 3.91 -7.17
N ASP A 119 -3.49 4.51 -6.01
CA ASP A 119 -2.70 5.75 -5.93
C ASP A 119 -1.23 5.54 -6.36
N TYR A 120 -0.66 4.36 -6.13
CA TYR A 120 0.66 3.99 -6.64
C TYR A 120 0.65 3.82 -8.16
N LEU A 121 -0.31 3.04 -8.70
CA LEU A 121 -0.38 2.78 -10.14
C LEU A 121 -0.81 4.01 -10.95
N ALA A 122 -1.56 4.94 -10.37
CA ALA A 122 -2.00 6.17 -11.05
C ALA A 122 -0.82 6.99 -11.58
N SER A 123 0.26 7.13 -10.80
CA SER A 123 1.46 7.83 -11.23
C SER A 123 2.18 7.10 -12.38
N ILE A 124 2.26 5.77 -12.31
CA ILE A 124 2.89 4.92 -13.32
C ILE A 124 2.12 4.99 -14.64
N ILE A 125 0.79 4.88 -14.57
CA ILE A 125 -0.08 5.01 -15.75
C ILE A 125 0.09 6.38 -16.40
N ALA A 126 0.10 7.45 -15.58
CA ALA A 126 0.25 8.82 -16.08
C ALA A 126 1.61 9.05 -16.78
N GLU A 127 2.67 8.45 -16.25
CA GLU A 127 4.04 8.58 -16.78
C GLU A 127 4.35 7.62 -17.93
N SER A 128 3.50 6.62 -18.17
CA SER A 128 3.72 5.57 -19.20
C SER A 128 3.60 6.04 -20.63
N ASN A 129 3.23 7.31 -20.89
CA ASN A 129 2.94 7.84 -22.25
C ASN A 129 1.86 7.02 -23.01
N GLY A 130 0.90 6.45 -22.27
CA GLY A 130 -0.20 5.67 -22.83
C GLY A 130 0.13 4.19 -23.07
N GLU A 131 1.25 3.70 -22.57
CA GLU A 131 1.60 2.27 -22.61
C GLU A 131 0.67 1.45 -21.71
N PHE A 132 0.39 1.94 -20.52
CA PHE A 132 -0.50 1.31 -19.55
C PHE A 132 -1.84 1.99 -19.44
N ALA A 133 -2.84 1.23 -19.00
CA ALA A 133 -4.18 1.70 -18.69
C ALA A 133 -4.72 1.05 -17.40
N ASN A 134 -5.57 1.78 -16.69
CA ASN A 134 -6.45 1.20 -15.68
C ASN A 134 -7.52 0.38 -16.41
N ILE A 135 -7.61 -0.92 -16.13
CA ILE A 135 -8.54 -1.86 -16.76
C ILE A 135 -9.60 -2.38 -15.78
N GLY A 136 -9.57 -1.96 -14.53
CA GLY A 136 -10.53 -2.33 -13.50
C GLY A 136 -10.06 -1.94 -12.12
N GLU A 137 -10.98 -1.97 -11.16
CA GLU A 137 -10.69 -1.65 -9.77
C GLU A 137 -11.45 -2.55 -8.80
N VAL A 138 -10.90 -2.75 -7.61
CA VAL A 138 -11.53 -3.49 -6.53
C VAL A 138 -11.22 -2.82 -5.18
N SER A 139 -12.26 -2.72 -4.34
CA SER A 139 -12.10 -2.19 -2.97
C SER A 139 -11.76 -3.32 -2.02
N ILE A 140 -10.50 -3.41 -1.60
CA ILE A 140 -9.99 -4.39 -0.65
C ILE A 140 -9.15 -3.68 0.42
N GLY A 141 -9.12 -4.25 1.62
CA GLY A 141 -8.40 -3.65 2.75
C GLY A 141 -9.10 -2.43 3.34
N GLY A 142 -8.44 -1.84 4.32
CA GLY A 142 -8.85 -0.63 5.01
C GLY A 142 -7.96 0.57 4.67
N GLY A 143 -7.95 1.57 5.55
CA GLY A 143 -6.98 2.66 5.45
C GLY A 143 -5.56 2.20 5.74
N VAL A 144 -4.59 3.05 5.44
CA VAL A 144 -3.17 2.78 5.66
C VAL A 144 -2.76 3.32 7.03
N GLY A 145 -2.23 2.45 7.90
CA GLY A 145 -1.76 2.79 9.23
C GLY A 145 -0.26 2.55 9.41
N MET A 146 0.30 3.09 10.50
CA MET A 146 1.64 2.72 10.92
C MET A 146 1.55 1.42 11.72
N GLY A 147 2.33 0.40 11.33
CA GLY A 147 2.46 -0.82 12.13
C GLY A 147 3.32 -0.58 13.37
N ILE A 148 2.88 -1.06 14.52
CA ILE A 148 3.53 -0.88 15.82
C ILE A 148 3.42 -2.20 16.58
N ARG A 149 4.40 -2.56 17.43
CA ARG A 149 4.26 -3.73 18.30
C ARG A 149 3.11 -3.50 19.29
N GLU A 150 2.35 -4.54 19.61
CA GLU A 150 1.24 -4.47 20.57
C GLU A 150 1.68 -3.94 21.94
N SER A 151 2.93 -4.19 22.34
CA SER A 151 3.50 -3.70 23.62
C SER A 151 3.74 -2.20 23.64
N ASP A 152 3.85 -1.53 22.49
CA ASP A 152 4.34 -0.15 22.37
C ASP A 152 3.21 0.88 22.42
N THR A 153 2.32 0.74 23.41
CA THR A 153 1.10 1.54 23.58
C THR A 153 1.35 3.04 23.72
N GLU A 154 2.46 3.45 24.34
CA GLU A 154 2.83 4.86 24.45
C GLU A 154 3.23 5.46 23.10
N LEU A 155 3.97 4.70 22.28
CA LEU A 155 4.35 5.13 20.93
C LEU A 155 3.11 5.24 20.05
N LYS A 156 2.20 4.25 20.09
CA LYS A 156 0.91 4.29 19.41
C LYS A 156 0.11 5.55 19.78
N ALA A 157 0.01 5.85 21.08
CA ALA A 157 -0.72 7.02 21.55
C ALA A 157 -0.11 8.34 21.01
N LYS A 158 1.22 8.48 21.01
CA LYS A 158 1.92 9.66 20.48
C LYS A 158 1.71 9.81 18.96
N MET A 159 1.81 8.70 18.20
CA MET A 159 1.59 8.73 16.77
C MET A 159 0.14 9.04 16.42
N ASN A 160 -0.82 8.46 17.14
CA ASN A 160 -2.24 8.77 16.97
C ASN A 160 -2.55 10.25 17.25
N ALA A 161 -1.98 10.83 18.31
CA ALA A 161 -2.14 12.26 18.58
C ALA A 161 -1.56 13.15 17.47
N ALA A 162 -0.41 12.76 16.92
CA ALA A 162 0.20 13.47 15.79
C ALA A 162 -0.65 13.36 14.52
N ILE A 163 -1.17 12.18 14.19
CA ILE A 163 -2.05 11.95 13.04
C ILE A 163 -3.33 12.79 13.19
N SER A 164 -4.01 12.73 14.37
CA SER A 164 -5.22 13.53 14.63
C SER A 164 -4.95 15.02 14.45
N SER A 165 -3.87 15.53 15.06
CA SER A 165 -3.49 16.94 14.89
C SER A 165 -3.28 17.35 13.43
N MET A 166 -2.74 16.46 12.61
CA MET A 166 -2.51 16.73 11.17
C MET A 166 -3.77 16.56 10.32
N LYS A 167 -4.71 15.74 10.75
CA LYS A 167 -6.06 15.69 10.16
C LYS A 167 -6.81 16.98 10.48
N ASP A 168 -6.81 17.41 11.74
CA ASP A 168 -7.55 18.57 12.21
C ASP A 168 -7.09 19.90 11.56
N ASP A 169 -5.78 20.09 11.36
CA ASP A 169 -5.25 21.30 10.74
C ASP A 169 -5.11 21.22 9.20
N GLY A 170 -5.48 20.09 8.61
CA GLY A 170 -5.45 19.84 7.17
C GLY A 170 -4.04 19.61 6.60
N SER A 171 -2.99 19.59 7.42
CA SER A 171 -1.62 19.39 6.94
C SER A 171 -1.39 17.98 6.39
N LEU A 172 -2.12 16.97 6.88
CA LEU A 172 -2.06 15.61 6.35
C LEU A 172 -2.61 15.56 4.93
N ASN A 173 -3.80 16.15 4.68
CA ASN A 173 -4.39 16.23 3.36
C ASN A 173 -3.51 17.03 2.38
N ALA A 174 -2.84 18.08 2.85
CA ALA A 174 -1.90 18.83 2.03
C ALA A 174 -0.70 17.97 1.59
N LEU A 175 -0.19 17.09 2.46
CA LEU A 175 0.88 16.13 2.11
C LEU A 175 0.38 15.07 1.14
N ILE A 176 -0.82 14.51 1.36
CA ILE A 176 -1.42 13.52 0.45
C ILE A 176 -1.52 14.12 -0.95
N LYS A 177 -2.14 15.30 -1.09
CA LYS A 177 -2.27 15.98 -2.39
C LYS A 177 -0.94 16.33 -3.04
N LYS A 178 0.05 16.67 -2.24
CA LYS A 178 1.39 17.00 -2.75
C LYS A 178 2.08 15.80 -3.39
N TRP A 179 1.93 14.61 -2.80
CA TRP A 179 2.70 13.43 -3.19
C TRP A 179 1.94 12.44 -4.07
N PHE A 180 0.60 12.39 -3.95
CA PHE A 180 -0.27 11.49 -4.70
C PHE A 180 -1.17 12.21 -5.71
N GLY A 181 -1.12 13.55 -5.76
CA GLY A 181 -1.92 14.35 -6.67
C GLY A 181 -3.24 14.84 -6.07
N PHE A 182 -3.91 15.74 -6.79
CA PHE A 182 -5.15 16.39 -6.31
C PHE A 182 -6.34 15.43 -6.23
N GLU A 183 -6.34 14.39 -7.02
CA GLU A 183 -7.41 13.38 -7.07
C GLU A 183 -7.27 12.30 -6.00
N ALA A 184 -6.15 12.26 -5.27
CA ALA A 184 -5.94 11.30 -4.19
C ALA A 184 -6.99 11.48 -3.09
N ALA A 185 -7.42 10.34 -2.49
CA ALA A 185 -8.36 10.33 -1.38
C ALA A 185 -7.80 11.11 -0.18
N THR A 186 -8.67 11.86 0.51
CA THR A 186 -8.31 12.68 1.69
C THR A 186 -9.33 12.48 2.80
N PHE A 187 -8.95 12.85 4.02
CA PHE A 187 -9.84 12.85 5.18
C PHE A 187 -10.82 14.01 5.18
#